data_0657c56ae4e513fe590b7a20997c2af0
#
_entry.id   0657c56ae4e513fe590b7a20997c2af0
#
_cell.length_a   1.000
_cell.length_b   1.000
_cell.length_c   1.000
_cell.angle_alpha   90.00
_cell.angle_beta   90.00
_cell.angle_gamma   90.00
#
_symmetry.space_group_name_H-M   'P 1'
#
loop_
_entity.id
_entity.type
_entity.pdbx_description
1 polymer ?
#
loop_
_entity_poly.entity_id
_entity_poly.type
_entity_poly.pdbx_seq_one_letter_code
_entity_poly.pdbx_strand_id
1 'polypeptide(L)'
;MSNYEDFFSLDDYINIIFKVEKKTNSSGGFYFDTFLFDDSSDEKSSELEDVLIISTRWKYLDWDSKRNILDESRIFDPVKSEVSYDPILYRDNLIKKCLMEWKFHGKDNKYVKVNDDRINGLPPDVVDKLLYFYEKAIEKEEDCLGKX
;
A
#
# COMPACT_ATOMS: atom_id res chain seq x y z
N MET A 1 -23.52 -10.72 1.28
CA MET A 1 -23.16 -11.28 2.57
C MET A 1 -24.34 -12.00 3.18
N SER A 2 -24.17 -13.22 3.59
CA SER A 2 -25.31 -14.03 3.96
C SER A 2 -25.69 -13.94 5.44
N ASN A 3 -24.76 -13.55 6.30
CA ASN A 3 -25.10 -13.39 7.70
C ASN A 3 -24.14 -12.42 8.36
N TYR A 4 -24.45 -12.10 9.61
CA TYR A 4 -23.70 -11.06 10.28
C TYR A 4 -22.28 -11.48 10.66
N GLU A 5 -22.00 -12.76 10.65
CA GLU A 5 -20.66 -13.19 10.98
C GLU A 5 -19.63 -12.71 9.99
N ASP A 6 -20.07 -12.42 8.77
CA ASP A 6 -19.15 -11.91 7.76
C ASP A 6 -18.64 -10.52 8.11
N PHE A 7 -19.36 -9.77 8.93
CA PHE A 7 -18.90 -8.47 9.37
C PHE A 7 -17.65 -8.58 10.21
N PHE A 8 -17.50 -9.68 10.91
CA PHE A 8 -16.43 -9.82 11.88
C PHE A 8 -15.28 -10.66 11.36
N SER A 9 -15.23 -10.88 10.06
CA SER A 9 -14.12 -11.64 9.50
C SER A 9 -12.85 -10.83 9.64
N LEU A 10 -11.91 -11.36 10.39
CA LEU A 10 -10.62 -10.70 10.57
C LEU A 10 -9.57 -11.24 9.61
N ASP A 11 -9.97 -12.22 8.81
CA ASP A 11 -9.04 -12.85 7.89
C ASP A 11 -9.21 -12.38 6.45
N ASP A 12 -9.97 -11.33 6.24
CA ASP A 12 -10.16 -10.81 4.90
C ASP A 12 -8.89 -10.14 4.41
N TYR A 13 -8.60 -10.38 3.13
CA TYR A 13 -7.43 -9.82 2.50
C TYR A 13 -7.82 -9.08 1.26
N ILE A 14 -6.99 -8.12 0.89
CA ILE A 14 -7.19 -7.32 -0.31
C ILE A 14 -5.99 -7.55 -1.20
N ASN A 15 -6.26 -7.91 -2.45
CA ASN A 15 -5.20 -8.17 -3.41
C ASN A 15 -5.11 -7.02 -4.38
N ILE A 16 -3.92 -6.46 -4.51
CA ILE A 16 -3.69 -5.34 -5.41
C ILE A 16 -2.44 -5.65 -6.23
N ILE A 17 -2.53 -5.43 -7.52
CA ILE A 17 -1.39 -5.63 -8.42
C ILE A 17 -0.92 -4.28 -8.90
N PHE A 18 0.36 -4.03 -8.76
CA PHE A 18 0.98 -2.77 -9.12
C PHE A 18 1.96 -2.93 -10.27
N LYS A 19 2.08 -1.89 -11.05
CA LYS A 19 3.13 -1.77 -12.04
C LYS A 19 4.03 -0.60 -11.62
N VAL A 20 5.32 -0.87 -11.50
CA VAL A 20 6.29 0.15 -11.11
C VAL A 20 7.25 0.35 -12.27
N GLU A 21 7.38 1.59 -12.71
CA GLU A 21 8.25 1.95 -13.82
C GLU A 21 9.36 2.85 -13.32
N LYS A 22 10.59 2.48 -13.64
CA LYS A 22 11.73 3.34 -13.33
C LYS A 22 11.94 4.30 -14.48
N LYS A 23 12.00 5.58 -14.17
CA LYS A 23 12.16 6.63 -15.17
C LYS A 23 13.32 7.51 -14.81
N THR A 24 14.02 8.00 -15.83
CA THR A 24 15.12 8.92 -15.61
C THR A 24 14.65 10.34 -15.86
N ASN A 25 15.24 11.28 -15.14
CA ASN A 25 14.94 12.68 -15.36
C ASN A 25 16.08 13.36 -16.09
N SER A 26 15.86 14.61 -16.46
CA SER A 26 16.84 15.32 -17.28
C SER A 26 18.10 15.68 -16.52
N SER A 27 18.07 15.59 -15.20
CA SER A 27 19.24 15.92 -14.38
C SER A 27 20.14 14.73 -14.15
N GLY A 28 19.82 13.58 -14.71
CA GLY A 28 20.65 12.39 -14.55
C GLY A 28 20.22 11.48 -13.40
N GLY A 29 19.19 11.84 -12.71
CA GLY A 29 18.65 10.97 -11.65
C GLY A 29 17.53 10.11 -12.17
N PHE A 30 16.86 9.46 -11.24
CA PHE A 30 15.73 8.60 -11.60
C PHE A 30 14.66 8.66 -10.52
N TYR A 31 13.50 8.18 -10.88
CA TYR A 31 12.37 8.09 -9.96
C TYR A 31 11.50 6.93 -10.40
N PHE A 32 10.54 6.57 -9.57
CA PHE A 32 9.65 5.45 -9.85
C PHE A 32 8.21 5.94 -9.93
N ASP A 33 7.53 5.53 -11.00
CA ASP A 33 6.08 5.73 -11.11
C ASP A 33 5.41 4.41 -10.79
N THR A 34 4.36 4.47 -9.99
CA THR A 34 3.62 3.28 -9.59
C THR A 34 2.17 3.44 -9.99
N PHE A 35 1.63 2.43 -10.64
CA PHE A 35 0.27 2.43 -11.13
C PHE A 35 -0.43 1.14 -10.75
N LEU A 36 -1.75 1.17 -10.76
CA LEU A 36 -2.48 -0.08 -10.69
C LEU A 36 -2.30 -0.83 -12.01
N PHE A 37 -2.05 -2.10 -11.91
CA PHE A 37 -1.85 -2.91 -13.10
C PHE A 37 -3.19 -3.28 -13.72
N ASP A 38 -3.30 -3.12 -15.03
CA ASP A 38 -4.48 -3.45 -15.80
C ASP A 38 -4.06 -4.45 -16.86
N ASP A 39 -4.50 -5.68 -16.69
CA ASP A 39 -4.12 -6.74 -17.61
C ASP A 39 -4.44 -6.39 -19.06
N SER A 40 -5.58 -5.75 -19.27
CA SER A 40 -6.03 -5.54 -20.62
C SER A 40 -5.21 -4.52 -21.38
N SER A 41 -4.56 -3.62 -20.66
CA SER A 41 -3.85 -2.53 -21.33
C SER A 41 -2.34 -2.55 -21.11
N ASP A 42 -1.86 -3.39 -20.20
CA ASP A 42 -0.47 -3.33 -19.81
C ASP A 42 0.32 -4.60 -20.08
N GLU A 43 -0.19 -5.44 -20.96
CA GLU A 43 0.48 -6.71 -21.21
C GLU A 43 1.94 -6.53 -21.66
N LYS A 44 2.14 -5.56 -22.52
CA LYS A 44 3.47 -5.39 -23.11
C LYS A 44 4.43 -4.68 -22.18
N SER A 45 3.92 -4.02 -21.16
CA SER A 45 4.81 -3.29 -20.27
C SER A 45 5.73 -4.19 -19.50
N SER A 46 5.29 -5.40 -19.18
CA SER A 46 6.10 -6.30 -18.39
C SER A 46 7.34 -6.77 -19.11
N GLU A 47 7.42 -6.54 -20.41
CA GLU A 47 8.60 -6.95 -21.17
C GLU A 47 9.70 -5.90 -21.16
N LEU A 48 9.38 -4.70 -20.71
CA LEU A 48 10.38 -3.64 -20.65
C LEU A 48 11.31 -3.87 -19.46
N GLU A 49 12.56 -3.47 -19.64
CA GLU A 49 13.55 -3.73 -18.62
C GLU A 49 13.31 -2.98 -17.33
N ASP A 50 12.72 -1.79 -17.44
CA ASP A 50 12.56 -0.94 -16.28
C ASP A 50 11.16 -0.97 -15.72
N VAL A 51 10.44 -2.05 -15.96
CA VAL A 51 9.08 -2.21 -15.48
C VAL A 51 9.01 -3.45 -14.60
N LEU A 52 8.37 -3.32 -13.47
CA LEU A 52 8.21 -4.41 -12.51
C LEU A 52 6.75 -4.55 -12.16
N ILE A 53 6.23 -5.76 -12.23
CA ILE A 53 4.86 -6.04 -11.81
C ILE A 53 4.92 -6.72 -10.46
N ILE A 54 4.18 -6.20 -9.51
CA ILE A 54 4.17 -6.70 -8.14
C ILE A 54 2.75 -7.01 -7.71
N SER A 55 2.51 -8.25 -7.38
CA SER A 55 1.23 -8.65 -6.78
C SER A 55 1.37 -8.57 -5.28
N THR A 56 0.43 -7.90 -4.63
CA THR A 56 0.48 -7.73 -3.19
C THR A 56 -0.80 -8.23 -2.56
N ARG A 57 -0.66 -8.67 -1.32
CA ARG A 57 -1.80 -9.07 -0.51
C ARG A 57 -1.74 -8.28 0.78
N TRP A 58 -2.85 -7.63 1.12
CA TRP A 58 -2.93 -6.75 2.27
C TRP A 58 -4.00 -7.23 3.22
N LYS A 59 -3.72 -7.06 4.49
CA LYS A 59 -4.73 -7.35 5.51
C LYS A 59 -5.81 -6.28 5.48
N TYR A 60 -7.06 -6.71 5.64
CA TYR A 60 -8.14 -5.75 5.80
C TYR A 60 -7.91 -4.96 7.09
N LEU A 61 -8.11 -3.67 7.03
CA LEU A 61 -7.86 -2.80 8.18
C LEU A 61 -9.11 -2.73 9.03
N ASP A 62 -9.18 -3.59 10.04
CA ASP A 62 -10.31 -3.56 10.95
C ASP A 62 -10.12 -2.48 12.01
N TRP A 63 -11.13 -2.32 12.84
CA TRP A 63 -11.11 -1.23 13.82
C TRP A 63 -9.96 -1.38 14.81
N ASP A 64 -9.75 -2.59 15.29
CA ASP A 64 -8.70 -2.81 16.27
C ASP A 64 -7.32 -2.49 15.70
N SER A 65 -7.08 -2.91 14.48
CA SER A 65 -5.79 -2.63 13.83
C SER A 65 -5.63 -1.14 13.60
N LYS A 66 -6.68 -0.47 13.14
CA LYS A 66 -6.59 0.96 12.89
C LYS A 66 -6.32 1.72 14.18
N ARG A 67 -7.01 1.35 15.25
CA ARG A 67 -6.82 2.00 16.53
C ARG A 67 -5.39 1.82 17.03
N ASN A 68 -4.86 0.61 16.88
CA ASN A 68 -3.49 0.35 17.32
C ASN A 68 -2.49 1.15 16.50
N ILE A 69 -2.69 1.24 15.20
CA ILE A 69 -1.79 2.02 14.35
C ILE A 69 -1.82 3.49 14.74
N LEU A 70 -3.01 4.01 15.00
CA LEU A 70 -3.12 5.39 15.41
C LEU A 70 -2.43 5.62 16.76
N ASP A 71 -2.63 4.71 17.70
CA ASP A 71 -1.98 4.83 19.00
C ASP A 71 -0.46 4.84 18.86
N GLU A 72 0.07 3.99 18.03
CA GLU A 72 1.51 3.89 17.86
C GLU A 72 2.08 5.07 17.09
N SER A 73 1.21 5.87 16.49
CA SER A 73 1.64 7.04 15.72
C SER A 73 1.51 8.34 16.50
N ARG A 74 1.10 8.25 17.75
CA ARG A 74 0.92 9.44 18.58
C ARG A 74 2.26 10.03 19.00
N ILE A 75 2.30 11.33 19.04
CA ILE A 75 3.44 12.05 19.60
C ILE A 75 2.90 13.08 20.58
N PHE A 76 3.64 13.29 21.65
CA PHE A 76 3.28 14.24 22.66
C PHE A 76 4.26 15.39 22.66
N ASP A 77 3.72 16.60 22.62
CA ASP A 77 4.53 17.81 22.68
C ASP A 77 4.41 18.37 24.09
N PRO A 78 5.45 18.19 24.93
CA PRO A 78 5.33 18.66 26.31
C PRO A 78 5.29 20.17 26.44
N VAL A 79 5.84 20.89 25.47
CA VAL A 79 5.80 22.35 25.52
C VAL A 79 4.38 22.85 25.37
N LYS A 80 3.66 22.29 24.39
CA LYS A 80 2.29 22.70 24.15
C LYS A 80 1.26 21.88 24.91
N SER A 81 1.71 20.82 25.59
CA SER A 81 0.82 19.88 26.26
C SER A 81 -0.24 19.34 25.31
N GLU A 82 0.18 18.98 24.12
CA GLU A 82 -0.74 18.51 23.09
C GLU A 82 -0.32 17.14 22.58
N VAL A 83 -1.32 16.36 22.20
CA VAL A 83 -1.12 15.10 21.54
C VAL A 83 -1.47 15.28 20.06
N SER A 84 -0.61 14.81 19.20
CA SER A 84 -0.87 14.84 17.77
C SER A 84 -0.44 13.51 17.18
N TYR A 85 -0.65 13.36 15.88
CA TYR A 85 -0.28 12.14 15.18
C TYR A 85 0.75 12.47 14.12
N ASP A 86 1.79 11.63 14.07
CA ASP A 86 2.84 11.78 13.08
C ASP A 86 2.39 11.08 11.80
N PRO A 87 2.13 11.81 10.73
CA PRO A 87 1.64 11.14 9.52
C PRO A 87 2.64 10.20 8.89
N ILE A 88 3.92 10.47 9.03
CA ILE A 88 4.93 9.58 8.48
C ILE A 88 4.97 8.29 9.30
N LEU A 89 4.93 8.41 10.60
CA LEU A 89 4.92 7.23 11.46
C LEU A 89 3.64 6.42 11.25
N TYR A 90 2.51 7.09 11.04
CA TYR A 90 1.26 6.41 10.76
C TYR A 90 1.39 5.57 9.49
N ARG A 91 1.95 6.14 8.44
CA ARG A 91 2.09 5.43 7.18
C ARG A 91 3.07 4.28 7.30
N ASP A 92 4.14 4.48 8.03
CA ASP A 92 5.10 3.40 8.26
C ASP A 92 4.45 2.24 8.98
N ASN A 93 3.70 2.53 10.03
CA ASN A 93 3.00 1.48 10.77
C ASN A 93 1.95 0.80 9.91
N LEU A 94 1.27 1.58 9.07
CA LEU A 94 0.22 1.04 8.24
C LEU A 94 0.77 0.01 7.25
N ILE A 95 1.83 0.36 6.54
CA ILE A 95 2.35 -0.57 5.55
C ILE A 95 2.97 -1.80 6.23
N LYS A 96 3.62 -1.61 7.37
CA LYS A 96 4.27 -2.74 8.03
C LYS A 96 3.29 -3.70 8.65
N LYS A 97 2.12 -3.21 9.06
CA LYS A 97 1.11 -4.09 9.63
C LYS A 97 0.20 -4.72 8.59
N CYS A 98 -0.01 -4.06 7.48
CA CYS A 98 -1.04 -4.49 6.55
C CYS A 98 -0.51 -5.22 5.33
N LEU A 99 0.69 -4.91 4.87
CA LEU A 99 1.24 -5.61 3.72
C LEU A 99 1.71 -6.99 4.14
N MET A 100 1.04 -8.03 3.64
CA MET A 100 1.30 -9.39 4.10
C MET A 100 2.19 -10.18 3.17
N GLU A 101 1.99 -10.01 1.86
CA GLU A 101 2.73 -10.78 0.88
C GLU A 101 2.96 -9.94 -0.36
N TRP A 102 4.07 -10.22 -1.03
CA TRP A 102 4.28 -9.67 -2.35
C TRP A 102 4.96 -10.70 -3.23
N LYS A 103 4.66 -10.61 -4.52
CA LYS A 103 5.25 -11.49 -5.52
C LYS A 103 5.67 -10.66 -6.70
N PHE A 104 6.91 -10.81 -7.08
CA PHE A 104 7.45 -10.07 -8.21
C PHE A 104 7.33 -10.93 -9.47
N HIS A 105 6.62 -10.39 -10.46
CA HIS A 105 6.40 -11.07 -11.72
C HIS A 105 7.51 -10.69 -12.69
N GLY A 106 8.05 -11.66 -13.33
CA GLY A 106 9.11 -11.50 -14.28
C GLY A 106 9.54 -12.88 -14.68
N LYS A 107 10.78 -12.99 -15.09
CA LYS A 107 11.25 -14.28 -15.50
C LYS A 107 11.23 -15.29 -14.37
N ASP A 108 11.47 -14.83 -13.16
CA ASP A 108 11.58 -15.72 -12.02
C ASP A 108 10.29 -15.88 -11.22
N ASN A 109 9.37 -14.96 -11.36
CA ASN A 109 8.14 -15.00 -10.55
C ASN A 109 8.45 -15.26 -9.09
N LYS A 110 9.33 -14.51 -8.54
CA LYS A 110 9.78 -14.75 -7.17
C LYS A 110 8.85 -14.21 -6.13
N TYR A 111 8.59 -15.03 -5.13
CA TYR A 111 8.04 -14.54 -3.88
C TYR A 111 9.18 -14.06 -3.01
N VAL A 112 9.04 -12.86 -2.51
CA VAL A 112 10.03 -12.30 -1.59
C VAL A 112 9.30 -12.07 -0.28
N LYS A 113 9.87 -12.59 0.80
CA LYS A 113 9.22 -12.47 2.09
C LYS A 113 9.14 -11.00 2.50
N VAL A 114 7.96 -10.59 2.96
CA VAL A 114 7.78 -9.25 3.47
C VAL A 114 8.33 -9.17 4.88
N ASN A 115 9.20 -8.22 5.10
CA ASN A 115 9.67 -7.91 6.45
C ASN A 115 10.01 -6.44 6.50
N ASP A 116 10.24 -5.96 7.72
CA ASP A 116 10.44 -4.54 7.92
C ASP A 116 11.66 -4.02 7.17
N ASP A 117 12.73 -4.82 7.12
CA ASP A 117 13.95 -4.38 6.43
C ASP A 117 13.70 -4.14 4.95
N ARG A 118 12.93 -5.03 4.33
CA ARG A 118 12.67 -4.87 2.90
C ARG A 118 11.73 -3.70 2.64
N ILE A 119 10.77 -3.51 3.53
CA ILE A 119 9.89 -2.35 3.39
C ILE A 119 10.68 -1.07 3.54
N ASN A 120 11.58 -1.02 4.51
CA ASN A 120 12.40 0.17 4.70
C ASN A 120 13.27 0.49 3.51
N GLY A 121 13.60 -0.51 2.71
CA GLY A 121 14.42 -0.30 1.52
C GLY A 121 13.67 0.14 0.29
N LEU A 122 12.35 0.23 0.37
CA LEU A 122 11.57 0.63 -0.80
C LEU A 122 11.78 2.12 -1.10
N PRO A 123 11.73 2.49 -2.38
CA PRO A 123 11.76 3.92 -2.70
C PRO A 123 10.57 4.63 -2.08
N PRO A 124 10.76 5.83 -1.57
CA PRO A 124 9.63 6.54 -0.94
C PRO A 124 8.46 6.77 -1.88
N ASP A 125 8.73 7.04 -3.14
CA ASP A 125 7.65 7.22 -4.12
C ASP A 125 6.79 5.98 -4.21
N VAL A 126 7.43 4.82 -4.18
CA VAL A 126 6.71 3.56 -4.28
C VAL A 126 5.84 3.36 -3.04
N VAL A 127 6.39 3.60 -1.87
CA VAL A 127 5.62 3.44 -0.64
C VAL A 127 4.41 4.35 -0.64
N ASP A 128 4.59 5.60 -1.05
CA ASP A 128 3.48 6.54 -1.08
C ASP A 128 2.35 6.05 -1.98
N LYS A 129 2.70 5.53 -3.14
CA LYS A 129 1.66 5.08 -4.07
C LYS A 129 1.04 3.75 -3.63
N LEU A 130 1.83 2.84 -3.07
CA LEU A 130 1.25 1.60 -2.57
C LEU A 130 0.19 1.90 -1.51
N LEU A 131 0.51 2.79 -0.59
CA LEU A 131 -0.44 3.13 0.45
C LEU A 131 -1.63 3.89 -0.10
N TYR A 132 -1.40 4.76 -1.08
CA TYR A 132 -2.49 5.47 -1.71
C TYR A 132 -3.51 4.50 -2.31
N PHE A 133 -3.02 3.52 -3.06
CA PHE A 133 -3.92 2.58 -3.71
C PHE A 133 -4.57 1.63 -2.69
N TYR A 134 -3.83 1.27 -1.64
CA TYR A 134 -4.42 0.44 -0.60
C TYR A 134 -5.57 1.19 0.09
N GLU A 135 -5.34 2.44 0.43
CA GLU A 135 -6.39 3.21 1.10
C GLU A 135 -7.58 3.44 0.18
N LYS A 136 -7.32 3.61 -1.11
CA LYS A 136 -8.43 3.72 -2.05
C LYS A 136 -9.21 2.42 -2.15
N ALA A 137 -8.54 1.29 -2.04
CA ALA A 137 -9.20 0.00 -2.16
C ALA A 137 -10.16 -0.26 -1.01
N ILE A 138 -9.89 0.30 0.16
CA ILE A 138 -10.75 0.09 1.32
C ILE A 138 -11.67 1.26 1.58
N GLU A 139 -11.58 2.29 0.76
CA GLU A 139 -12.36 3.51 0.94
C GLU A 139 -13.77 3.31 0.41
N LYS A 140 -14.73 3.88 1.13
CA LYS A 140 -16.09 3.87 0.65
C LYS A 140 -16.17 4.73 -0.60
N GLU A 141 -16.86 4.23 -1.61
CA GLU A 141 -17.03 5.00 -2.83
C GLU A 141 -18.05 6.08 -2.62
N GLU A 142 -17.61 7.30 -2.67
CA GLU A 142 -18.49 8.42 -2.43
C GLU A 142 -19.19 8.94 -3.65
N ASP A 143 -18.74 8.54 -4.81
CA ASP A 143 -19.42 8.96 -6.03
C ASP A 143 -20.86 8.53 -6.02
N CYS A 144 -21.09 7.33 -5.57
CA CYS A 144 -22.45 6.81 -5.54
C CYS A 144 -23.32 7.59 -4.56
N LEU A 145 -22.70 8.18 -3.58
CA LEU A 145 -23.43 8.90 -2.54
C LEU A 145 -23.49 10.39 -2.80
N GLY A 146 -22.45 10.89 -3.43
CA GLY A 146 -22.38 12.31 -3.68
C GLY A 146 -23.49 12.81 -4.54
N LYS A 147 -23.96 11.94 -5.29
CA LYS A 147 -25.09 12.33 -6.09
C LYS A 147 -26.33 12.50 -5.25
N UNK A 148 -26.31 12.11 -4.05
CA UNK A 148 -26.82 12.34 -3.80
C UNK A 148 -26.60 12.44 -3.96
#